data_fbd880cea4d7810c8f1ad6b092a7b8c1
#
_entry.id   fbd880cea4d7810c8f1ad6b092a7b8c1
#
_cell.length_a   1.000
_cell.length_b   1.000
_cell.length_c   1.000
_cell.angle_alpha   90.00
_cell.angle_beta   90.00
_cell.angle_gamma   90.00
#
_symmetry.space_group_name_H-M   'P 1'
#
loop_
_entity.id
_entity.type
_entity.pdbx_description
1 polymer ?
#
loop_
_entity_poly.entity_id
_entity_poly.type
_entity_poly.pdbx_seq_one_letter_code
_entity_poly.pdbx_strand_id
1 'polypeptide(L)'
;EPTNPNALGDMIKIGRRGSLNGDITVVGRQGHSAYPQQADNPIPTLARIVTALSAAPLDEGNAAFDPTRLVVTSFDVGNSARNVIPGEATAKFNVRFNDIWTPETLAARIREIIAEAAQGADARVKIHPTNSISFRTQRSGFTDMVVAAIEKQTGRTPELSTTGGTSDARFITNYCPVLEFGLVGKTIHATDENVEVADLDKLADIYGEILERYFG
;
A
#
# COMPACT_ATOMS: atom_id res chain seq x y z
N GLU A 1 -1.40 14.60 -8.20
CA GLU A 1 -0.95 14.00 -6.94
C GLU A 1 0.13 14.86 -6.29
N PRO A 2 0.04 15.24 -5.02
CA PRO A 2 1.14 15.81 -4.27
C PRO A 2 2.29 14.81 -4.17
N THR A 3 3.50 15.23 -4.54
CA THR A 3 4.67 14.34 -4.53
C THR A 3 5.77 14.81 -3.61
N ASN A 4 5.79 16.10 -3.32
CA ASN A 4 6.86 16.73 -2.56
C ASN A 4 6.57 16.70 -1.04
N PRO A 5 7.48 16.17 -0.20
CA PRO A 5 7.22 16.04 1.24
C PRO A 5 7.33 17.37 1.99
N ASN A 6 8.27 18.24 1.66
CA ASN A 6 8.56 19.45 2.44
C ASN A 6 8.52 20.73 1.60
N ALA A 7 9.10 20.73 0.40
CA ALA A 7 9.15 21.88 -0.48
C ALA A 7 9.04 21.45 -1.95
N LEU A 8 8.51 22.32 -2.79
CA LEU A 8 8.39 22.06 -4.22
C LEU A 8 9.78 21.82 -4.84
N GLY A 9 9.92 20.73 -5.57
CA GLY A 9 11.19 20.29 -6.15
C GLY A 9 11.97 19.27 -5.32
N ASP A 10 11.44 18.80 -4.19
CA ASP A 10 12.12 17.80 -3.36
C ASP A 10 12.06 16.39 -3.99
N MET A 11 10.98 16.05 -4.72
CA MET A 11 10.76 14.64 -5.09
C MET A 11 9.93 14.49 -6.37
N ILE A 12 10.37 13.56 -7.22
CA ILE A 12 9.60 13.00 -8.35
C ILE A 12 9.24 11.55 -8.02
N LYS A 13 7.98 11.15 -8.23
CA LYS A 13 7.60 9.75 -8.17
C LYS A 13 7.86 9.09 -9.52
N ILE A 14 8.75 8.12 -9.53
CA ILE A 14 9.09 7.28 -10.69
C ILE A 14 8.39 5.94 -10.66
N GLY A 15 7.62 5.66 -9.63
CA GLY A 15 6.88 4.42 -9.44
C GLY A 15 6.05 4.45 -8.18
N ARG A 16 5.19 3.45 -8.03
CA ARG A 16 4.34 3.27 -6.85
C ARG A 16 4.26 1.81 -6.47
N ARG A 17 4.10 1.55 -5.17
CA ARG A 17 3.80 0.20 -4.67
C ARG A 17 2.39 -0.19 -5.04
N GLY A 18 2.18 -1.50 -5.24
CA GLY A 18 0.86 -2.09 -5.37
C GLY A 18 0.10 -2.11 -4.03
N SER A 19 -1.19 -2.40 -4.11
CA SER A 19 -2.05 -2.53 -2.94
C SER A 19 -2.98 -3.74 -3.08
N LEU A 20 -3.06 -4.55 -2.03
CA LEU A 20 -3.93 -5.72 -1.97
C LEU A 20 -4.65 -5.72 -0.62
N ASN A 21 -5.94 -6.08 -0.63
CA ASN A 21 -6.76 -6.19 0.57
C ASN A 21 -7.26 -7.62 0.74
N GLY A 22 -7.49 -8.02 1.97
CA GLY A 22 -8.12 -9.30 2.26
C GLY A 22 -8.84 -9.34 3.60
N ASP A 23 -9.82 -10.24 3.67
CA ASP A 23 -10.58 -10.56 4.85
C ASP A 23 -10.29 -12.00 5.26
N ILE A 24 -10.15 -12.22 6.56
CA ILE A 24 -9.96 -13.55 7.17
C ILE A 24 -11.18 -13.84 8.03
N THR A 25 -11.70 -15.04 7.90
CA THR A 25 -12.77 -15.56 8.74
C THR A 25 -12.34 -16.89 9.32
N VAL A 26 -12.31 -17.02 10.64
CA VAL A 26 -12.14 -18.30 11.32
C VAL A 26 -13.49 -18.75 11.83
N VAL A 27 -13.93 -19.90 11.34
CA VAL A 27 -15.20 -20.51 11.73
C VAL A 27 -14.96 -21.50 12.87
N GLY A 28 -15.70 -21.32 13.95
CA GLY A 28 -15.72 -22.20 15.10
C GLY A 28 -17.11 -22.75 15.38
N ARG A 29 -17.35 -23.11 16.63
CA ARG A 29 -18.65 -23.55 17.10
C ARG A 29 -19.00 -22.84 18.40
N GLN A 30 -20.09 -22.08 18.37
CA GLN A 30 -20.59 -21.38 19.55
C GLN A 30 -20.93 -22.33 20.69
N GLY A 31 -20.65 -21.89 21.92
CA GLY A 31 -21.02 -22.65 23.12
C GLY A 31 -20.89 -21.87 24.41
N HIS A 32 -21.28 -22.48 25.52
CA HIS A 32 -21.17 -21.87 26.83
C HIS A 32 -19.72 -21.97 27.35
N SER A 33 -19.15 -20.86 27.83
CA SER A 33 -17.75 -20.80 28.30
C SER A 33 -17.41 -21.74 29.46
N ALA A 34 -18.41 -22.20 30.24
CA ALA A 34 -18.23 -23.21 31.29
C ALA A 34 -18.04 -24.64 30.74
N TYR A 35 -18.36 -24.86 29.44
CA TYR A 35 -18.24 -26.17 28.79
C TYR A 35 -17.46 -26.04 27.47
N PRO A 36 -16.19 -25.61 27.55
CA PRO A 36 -15.39 -25.29 26.32
C PRO A 36 -15.19 -26.51 25.42
N GLN A 37 -15.24 -27.74 25.98
CA GLN A 37 -15.15 -28.98 25.21
C GLN A 37 -16.33 -29.22 24.25
N GLN A 38 -17.43 -28.52 24.44
CA GLN A 38 -18.63 -28.58 23.56
C GLN A 38 -18.66 -27.48 22.49
N ALA A 39 -17.67 -26.62 22.51
CA ALA A 39 -17.51 -25.51 21.58
C ALA A 39 -16.21 -25.64 20.76
N ASP A 40 -16.02 -24.76 19.79
CA ASP A 40 -14.75 -24.57 19.13
C ASP A 40 -14.49 -23.05 19.04
N ASN A 41 -13.50 -22.57 19.80
CA ASN A 41 -13.26 -21.15 19.95
C ASN A 41 -12.38 -20.61 18.79
N PRO A 42 -12.90 -19.77 17.88
CA PRO A 42 -12.13 -19.25 16.76
C PRO A 42 -11.08 -18.19 17.15
N ILE A 43 -11.22 -17.57 18.33
CA ILE A 43 -10.37 -16.43 18.75
C ILE A 43 -8.89 -16.82 18.85
N PRO A 44 -8.47 -17.93 19.52
CA PRO A 44 -7.07 -18.30 19.59
C PRO A 44 -6.45 -18.58 18.21
N THR A 45 -7.22 -19.17 17.30
CA THR A 45 -6.77 -19.45 15.93
C THR A 45 -6.60 -18.16 15.13
N LEU A 46 -7.56 -17.23 15.19
CA LEU A 46 -7.43 -15.94 14.53
C LEU A 46 -6.23 -15.15 15.11
N ALA A 47 -6.02 -15.18 16.41
CA ALA A 47 -4.87 -14.53 17.04
C ALA A 47 -3.53 -15.08 16.53
N ARG A 48 -3.38 -16.42 16.39
CA ARG A 48 -2.18 -17.02 15.79
C ARG A 48 -1.98 -16.59 14.36
N ILE A 49 -3.03 -16.57 13.54
CA ILE A 49 -2.97 -16.14 12.13
C ILE A 49 -2.52 -14.69 12.03
N VAL A 50 -3.12 -13.78 12.79
CA VAL A 50 -2.76 -12.36 12.81
C VAL A 50 -1.33 -12.15 13.27
N THR A 51 -0.88 -12.88 14.30
CA THR A 51 0.51 -12.83 14.77
C THR A 51 1.47 -13.32 13.69
N ALA A 52 1.17 -14.42 13.02
CA ALA A 52 2.00 -14.98 11.95
C ALA A 52 2.11 -14.00 10.75
N LEU A 53 0.99 -13.43 10.29
CA LEU A 53 0.98 -12.45 9.22
C LEU A 53 1.75 -11.18 9.56
N SER A 54 1.66 -10.72 10.81
CA SER A 54 2.35 -9.50 11.27
C SER A 54 3.85 -9.69 11.44
N ALA A 55 4.28 -10.92 11.74
CA ALA A 55 5.69 -11.25 11.96
C ALA A 55 6.41 -11.75 10.71
N ALA A 56 5.69 -12.25 9.69
CA ALA A 56 6.31 -12.84 8.51
C ALA A 56 6.95 -11.76 7.62
N PRO A 57 8.27 -11.81 7.38
CA PRO A 57 8.86 -11.02 6.32
C PRO A 57 8.36 -11.57 4.98
N LEU A 58 7.80 -10.70 4.13
CA LEU A 58 7.38 -11.09 2.78
C LEU A 58 8.55 -10.98 1.80
N ASP A 59 9.37 -9.93 1.95
CA ASP A 59 10.64 -9.69 1.26
C ASP A 59 11.45 -8.60 1.99
N GLU A 60 12.68 -8.39 1.53
CA GLU A 60 13.60 -7.35 2.07
C GLU A 60 13.58 -6.05 1.24
N GLY A 61 12.69 -5.96 0.24
CA GLY A 61 12.72 -4.87 -0.72
C GLY A 61 13.85 -4.99 -1.75
N ASN A 62 14.11 -3.89 -2.44
CA ASN A 62 15.22 -3.81 -3.40
C ASN A 62 15.72 -2.36 -3.53
N ALA A 63 16.65 -2.11 -4.46
CA ALA A 63 17.23 -0.77 -4.66
C ALA A 63 16.19 0.31 -5.04
N ALA A 64 14.99 -0.06 -5.46
CA ALA A 64 13.94 0.85 -5.92
C ALA A 64 12.73 0.92 -5.00
N PHE A 65 12.50 -0.11 -4.20
CA PHE A 65 11.31 -0.23 -3.36
C PHE A 65 11.64 -0.70 -1.95
N ASP A 66 10.94 -0.11 -1.00
CA ASP A 66 10.87 -0.63 0.36
C ASP A 66 10.32 -2.07 0.40
N PRO A 67 10.57 -2.82 1.49
CA PRO A 67 9.96 -4.12 1.71
C PRO A 67 8.43 -4.10 1.62
N THR A 68 7.86 -5.17 1.10
CA THR A 68 6.42 -5.41 1.15
C THR A 68 5.95 -5.53 2.59
N ARG A 69 4.89 -4.80 2.93
CA ARG A 69 4.34 -4.77 4.28
C ARG A 69 2.87 -5.10 4.29
N LEU A 70 2.52 -6.06 5.15
CA LEU A 70 1.15 -6.40 5.51
C LEU A 70 0.80 -5.73 6.84
N VAL A 71 -0.35 -5.08 6.89
CA VAL A 71 -0.88 -4.45 8.09
C VAL A 71 -2.28 -5.01 8.34
N VAL A 72 -2.51 -5.59 9.50
CA VAL A 72 -3.86 -5.97 9.96
C VAL A 72 -4.58 -4.69 10.41
N THR A 73 -5.74 -4.43 9.83
CA THR A 73 -6.49 -3.19 10.02
C THR A 73 -7.75 -3.36 10.85
N SER A 74 -8.18 -4.61 11.09
CA SER A 74 -9.32 -4.93 11.94
C SER A 74 -9.14 -6.32 12.54
N PHE A 75 -9.64 -6.50 13.77
CA PHE A 75 -9.75 -7.78 14.46
C PHE A 75 -11.09 -7.75 15.23
N ASP A 76 -12.09 -8.46 14.71
CA ASP A 76 -13.46 -8.38 15.18
C ASP A 76 -14.02 -9.76 15.55
N VAL A 77 -14.72 -9.79 16.66
CA VAL A 77 -15.44 -10.99 17.14
C VAL A 77 -16.94 -10.70 17.23
N GLY A 78 -17.32 -9.46 17.49
CA GLY A 78 -18.72 -9.02 17.62
C GLY A 78 -19.47 -9.65 18.81
N ASN A 79 -18.74 -10.24 19.77
CA ASN A 79 -19.33 -10.98 20.90
C ASN A 79 -19.51 -10.07 22.11
N SER A 80 -20.75 -9.72 22.43
CA SER A 80 -21.11 -8.92 23.61
C SER A 80 -21.29 -9.76 24.89
N ALA A 81 -21.51 -11.07 24.77
CA ALA A 81 -21.76 -11.97 25.88
C ALA A 81 -20.47 -12.56 26.46
N ARG A 82 -20.23 -12.35 27.75
CA ARG A 82 -19.00 -12.80 28.42
C ARG A 82 -18.92 -14.31 28.69
N ASN A 83 -20.04 -14.97 28.71
CA ASN A 83 -20.19 -16.40 29.00
C ASN A 83 -20.48 -17.25 27.76
N VAL A 84 -20.31 -16.70 26.57
CA VAL A 84 -20.50 -17.38 25.29
C VAL A 84 -19.19 -17.38 24.49
N ILE A 85 -18.78 -18.55 24.03
CA ILE A 85 -17.73 -18.71 23.02
C ILE A 85 -18.36 -18.39 21.67
N PRO A 86 -17.79 -17.47 20.86
CA PRO A 86 -18.37 -17.10 19.57
C PRO A 86 -18.24 -18.21 18.53
N GLY A 87 -19.12 -18.21 17.55
CA GLY A 87 -19.05 -19.15 16.41
C GLY A 87 -18.14 -18.69 15.27
N GLU A 88 -17.70 -17.43 15.28
CA GLU A 88 -16.88 -16.84 14.23
C GLU A 88 -16.01 -15.73 14.79
N ALA A 89 -14.83 -15.53 14.18
CA ALA A 89 -13.97 -14.38 14.42
C ALA A 89 -13.36 -13.92 13.08
N THR A 90 -13.23 -12.60 12.88
CA THR A 90 -12.78 -12.02 11.60
C THR A 90 -11.64 -11.03 11.78
N ALA A 91 -10.83 -10.88 10.73
CA ALA A 91 -9.82 -9.85 10.64
C ALA A 91 -9.73 -9.31 9.21
N LYS A 92 -9.25 -8.06 9.06
CA LYS A 92 -8.98 -7.44 7.76
C LYS A 92 -7.52 -7.01 7.70
N PHE A 93 -6.97 -7.04 6.49
CA PHE A 93 -5.60 -6.59 6.27
C PHE A 93 -5.46 -5.85 4.94
N ASN A 94 -4.47 -4.96 4.90
CA ASN A 94 -3.98 -4.33 3.68
C ASN A 94 -2.51 -4.67 3.49
N VAL A 95 -2.10 -4.88 2.23
CA VAL A 95 -0.70 -5.10 1.86
C VAL A 95 -0.27 -4.02 0.89
N ARG A 96 0.88 -3.39 1.15
CA ARG A 96 1.60 -2.55 0.21
C ARG A 96 2.80 -3.33 -0.30
N PHE A 97 2.78 -3.68 -1.59
CA PHE A 97 3.78 -4.57 -2.18
C PHE A 97 4.59 -3.91 -3.30
N ASN A 98 5.83 -4.35 -3.41
CA ASN A 98 6.80 -3.91 -4.41
C ASN A 98 6.73 -4.77 -5.69
N ASP A 99 7.67 -4.59 -6.60
CA ASP A 99 7.73 -5.27 -7.91
C ASP A 99 8.28 -6.70 -7.87
N ILE A 100 8.64 -7.22 -6.69
CA ILE A 100 8.98 -8.63 -6.48
C ILE A 100 7.74 -9.52 -6.61
N TRP A 101 6.56 -8.97 -6.28
CA TRP A 101 5.30 -9.68 -6.24
C TRP A 101 4.35 -9.29 -7.36
N THR A 102 3.61 -10.29 -7.86
CA THR A 102 2.31 -10.06 -8.50
C THR A 102 1.19 -10.24 -7.47
N PRO A 103 -0.02 -9.71 -7.71
CA PRO A 103 -1.16 -9.96 -6.83
C PRO A 103 -1.40 -11.46 -6.58
N GLU A 104 -1.20 -12.30 -7.59
CA GLU A 104 -1.43 -13.75 -7.54
C GLU A 104 -0.39 -14.45 -6.65
N THR A 105 0.90 -14.16 -6.87
CA THR A 105 1.99 -14.79 -6.09
C THR A 105 1.95 -14.33 -4.65
N LEU A 106 1.65 -13.05 -4.40
CA LEU A 106 1.49 -12.52 -3.05
C LEU A 106 0.27 -13.15 -2.35
N ALA A 107 -0.86 -13.28 -3.04
CA ALA A 107 -2.05 -13.93 -2.49
C ALA A 107 -1.80 -15.40 -2.16
N ALA A 108 -1.02 -16.12 -2.98
CA ALA A 108 -0.62 -17.50 -2.69
C ALA A 108 0.21 -17.57 -1.40
N ARG A 109 1.23 -16.71 -1.27
CA ARG A 109 2.07 -16.65 -0.07
C ARG A 109 1.28 -16.34 1.21
N ILE A 110 0.35 -15.39 1.14
CA ILE A 110 -0.53 -15.04 2.27
C ILE A 110 -1.39 -16.26 2.67
N ARG A 111 -1.95 -16.99 1.70
CA ARG A 111 -2.74 -18.20 1.99
C ARG A 111 -1.93 -19.29 2.65
N GLU A 112 -0.67 -19.49 2.26
CA GLU A 112 0.25 -20.42 2.90
C GLU A 112 0.46 -20.07 4.37
N ILE A 113 0.80 -18.81 4.68
CA ILE A 113 1.01 -18.35 6.06
C ILE A 113 -0.25 -18.57 6.92
N ILE A 114 -1.44 -18.27 6.35
CA ILE A 114 -2.72 -18.48 7.04
C ILE A 114 -2.96 -19.96 7.29
N ALA A 115 -2.75 -20.82 6.31
CA ALA A 115 -2.97 -22.26 6.43
C ALA A 115 -2.05 -22.91 7.49
N GLU A 116 -0.76 -22.53 7.49
CA GLU A 116 0.20 -22.97 8.49
C GLU A 116 -0.22 -22.55 9.90
N ALA A 117 -0.59 -21.27 10.08
CA ALA A 117 -0.99 -20.73 11.39
C ALA A 117 -2.35 -21.27 11.87
N ALA A 118 -3.26 -21.62 10.95
CA ALA A 118 -4.56 -22.19 11.27
C ALA A 118 -4.48 -23.61 11.85
N GLN A 119 -3.42 -24.38 11.57
CA GLN A 119 -3.19 -25.72 12.11
C GLN A 119 -4.39 -26.68 11.89
N GLY A 120 -5.03 -26.60 10.74
CA GLY A 120 -6.18 -27.44 10.37
C GLY A 120 -7.56 -26.91 10.79
N ALA A 121 -7.64 -25.76 11.47
CA ALA A 121 -8.91 -25.09 11.73
C ALA A 121 -9.53 -24.51 10.44
N ASP A 122 -10.85 -24.35 10.41
CA ASP A 122 -11.58 -23.74 9.27
C ASP A 122 -11.30 -22.23 9.22
N ALA A 123 -10.19 -21.88 8.58
CA ALA A 123 -9.78 -20.51 8.33
C ALA A 123 -9.94 -20.20 6.84
N ARG A 124 -10.80 -19.25 6.53
CA ARG A 124 -11.11 -18.82 5.16
C ARG A 124 -10.50 -17.46 4.91
N VAL A 125 -9.87 -17.28 3.76
CA VAL A 125 -9.34 -15.98 3.34
C VAL A 125 -9.94 -15.57 2.01
N LYS A 126 -10.50 -14.37 1.97
CA LYS A 126 -10.97 -13.71 0.76
C LYS A 126 -9.97 -12.61 0.39
N ILE A 127 -9.26 -12.81 -0.69
CA ILE A 127 -8.43 -11.77 -1.31
C ILE A 127 -9.31 -10.98 -2.27
N HIS A 128 -9.35 -9.66 -2.12
CA HIS A 128 -10.12 -8.79 -3.00
C HIS A 128 -9.36 -8.57 -4.32
N PRO A 129 -10.05 -8.62 -5.47
CA PRO A 129 -9.44 -8.26 -6.75
C PRO A 129 -8.82 -6.87 -6.68
N THR A 130 -7.64 -6.71 -7.26
CA THR A 130 -6.97 -5.42 -7.31
C THR A 130 -6.41 -5.16 -8.71
N ASN A 131 -6.46 -3.89 -9.13
CA ASN A 131 -5.75 -3.34 -10.27
C ASN A 131 -4.60 -2.42 -9.84
N SER A 132 -4.34 -2.35 -8.54
CA SER A 132 -3.24 -1.56 -7.96
C SER A 132 -1.95 -2.36 -7.99
N ILE A 133 -1.38 -2.55 -9.17
CA ILE A 133 -0.11 -3.23 -9.39
C ILE A 133 1.04 -2.25 -9.13
N SER A 134 2.16 -2.73 -8.60
CA SER A 134 3.38 -1.94 -8.49
C SER A 134 3.93 -1.63 -9.89
N PHE A 135 4.48 -0.44 -10.08
CA PHE A 135 5.13 -0.07 -11.32
C PHE A 135 6.34 0.83 -11.06
N ARG A 136 7.25 0.87 -12.01
CA ARG A 136 8.41 1.76 -12.00
C ARG A 136 8.81 2.16 -13.41
N THR A 137 8.98 3.46 -13.63
CA THR A 137 9.61 4.01 -14.82
C THR A 137 11.13 3.97 -14.65
N GLN A 138 11.84 3.40 -15.62
CA GLN A 138 13.29 3.41 -15.65
C GLN A 138 13.80 4.83 -15.93
N ARG A 139 14.94 5.20 -15.32
CA ARG A 139 15.59 6.48 -15.61
C ARG A 139 15.96 6.55 -17.10
N SER A 140 15.64 7.66 -17.73
CA SER A 140 15.81 7.88 -19.16
C SER A 140 16.03 9.36 -19.46
N GLY A 141 16.28 9.72 -20.71
CA GLY A 141 16.36 11.12 -21.12
C GLY A 141 15.12 11.95 -20.75
N PHE A 142 13.93 11.32 -20.73
CA PHE A 142 12.71 11.99 -20.25
C PHE A 142 12.80 12.32 -18.75
N THR A 143 13.26 11.37 -17.93
CA THR A 143 13.46 11.61 -16.49
C THR A 143 14.48 12.74 -16.26
N ASP A 144 15.61 12.71 -16.97
CA ASP A 144 16.67 13.71 -16.82
C ASP A 144 16.19 15.11 -17.27
N MET A 145 15.37 15.18 -18.32
CA MET A 145 14.75 16.42 -18.78
C MET A 145 13.81 17.02 -17.73
N VAL A 146 12.97 16.21 -17.09
CA VAL A 146 12.07 16.65 -16.01
C VAL A 146 12.86 17.11 -14.79
N VAL A 147 13.90 16.37 -14.40
CA VAL A 147 14.82 16.78 -13.31
C VAL A 147 15.42 18.16 -13.61
N ALA A 148 15.96 18.36 -14.83
CA ALA A 148 16.58 19.63 -15.20
C ALA A 148 15.59 20.81 -15.25
N ALA A 149 14.31 20.57 -15.61
CA ALA A 149 13.28 21.60 -15.57
C ALA A 149 12.95 22.01 -14.13
N ILE A 150 12.87 21.05 -13.21
CA ILE A 150 12.64 21.30 -11.79
C ILE A 150 13.83 22.05 -11.17
N GLU A 151 15.05 21.60 -11.43
CA GLU A 151 16.28 22.26 -10.94
C GLU A 151 16.35 23.73 -11.40
N LYS A 152 16.04 24.02 -12.66
CA LYS A 152 16.03 25.38 -13.20
C LYS A 152 15.10 26.29 -12.42
N GLN A 153 13.89 25.82 -12.08
CA GLN A 153 12.86 26.63 -11.45
C GLN A 153 12.94 26.69 -9.92
N THR A 154 13.49 25.64 -9.30
CA THR A 154 13.50 25.53 -7.84
C THR A 154 14.89 25.63 -7.20
N GLY A 155 15.95 25.43 -7.99
CA GLY A 155 17.32 25.29 -7.48
C GLY A 155 17.56 23.98 -6.70
N ARG A 156 16.66 23.00 -6.80
CA ARG A 156 16.69 21.72 -6.06
C ARG A 156 16.81 20.55 -7.03
N THR A 157 17.67 19.61 -6.72
CA THR A 157 17.71 18.31 -7.40
C THR A 157 16.69 17.37 -6.73
N PRO A 158 15.62 16.97 -7.43
CA PRO A 158 14.59 16.12 -6.84
C PRO A 158 15.09 14.70 -6.61
N GLU A 159 14.67 14.10 -5.49
CA GLU A 159 14.81 12.66 -5.25
C GLU A 159 13.89 11.87 -6.20
N LEU A 160 14.41 10.81 -6.81
CA LEU A 160 13.61 9.85 -7.59
C LEU A 160 13.10 8.76 -6.65
N SER A 161 11.78 8.71 -6.41
CA SER A 161 11.20 7.92 -5.34
C SER A 161 10.05 7.02 -5.84
N THR A 162 9.88 5.88 -5.18
CA THR A 162 8.74 4.96 -5.36
C THR A 162 7.84 4.90 -4.13
N THR A 163 8.10 5.75 -3.12
CA THR A 163 7.34 5.78 -1.86
C THR A 163 5.94 6.34 -2.05
N GLY A 164 5.06 6.12 -1.07
CA GLY A 164 3.70 6.62 -1.04
C GLY A 164 2.64 5.57 -1.41
N GLY A 165 1.41 6.05 -1.57
CA GLY A 165 0.26 5.24 -1.96
C GLY A 165 0.22 4.93 -3.45
N THR A 166 -0.81 4.23 -3.89
CA THR A 166 -1.09 4.01 -5.32
C THR A 166 -1.62 5.29 -5.98
N SER A 167 -1.48 5.39 -7.29
CA SER A 167 -1.98 6.52 -8.08
C SER A 167 -2.51 6.05 -9.45
N ASP A 168 -3.15 6.93 -10.19
CA ASP A 168 -3.66 6.62 -11.53
C ASP A 168 -2.56 6.46 -12.59
N ALA A 169 -1.32 6.84 -12.28
CA ALA A 169 -0.15 6.56 -13.10
C ALA A 169 0.00 5.07 -13.43
N ARG A 170 -0.48 4.16 -12.56
CA ARG A 170 -0.52 2.71 -12.82
C ARG A 170 -1.25 2.29 -14.10
N PHE A 171 -2.19 3.11 -14.56
CA PHE A 171 -2.88 2.86 -15.83
C PHE A 171 -2.10 3.39 -17.03
N ILE A 172 -1.44 4.53 -16.86
CA ILE A 172 -0.68 5.21 -17.91
C ILE A 172 0.60 4.44 -18.24
N THR A 173 1.25 3.85 -17.22
CA THR A 173 2.51 3.11 -17.40
C THR A 173 2.42 1.93 -18.35
N ASN A 174 1.20 1.44 -18.64
CA ASN A 174 0.97 0.40 -19.65
C ASN A 174 1.18 0.89 -21.10
N TYR A 175 1.21 2.21 -21.32
CA TYR A 175 1.25 2.82 -22.64
C TYR A 175 2.53 3.63 -22.87
N CYS A 176 3.06 4.27 -21.83
CA CYS A 176 4.25 5.10 -21.93
C CYS A 176 4.96 5.22 -20.58
N PRO A 177 6.25 5.63 -20.56
CA PRO A 177 6.92 6.03 -19.33
C PRO A 177 6.15 7.14 -18.63
N VAL A 178 5.98 7.03 -17.30
CA VAL A 178 5.22 7.99 -16.50
C VAL A 178 6.04 8.44 -15.29
N LEU A 179 5.98 9.72 -15.02
CA LEU A 179 6.52 10.36 -13.82
C LEU A 179 5.40 11.15 -13.17
N GLU A 180 5.42 11.24 -11.84
CA GLU A 180 4.49 12.09 -11.13
C GLU A 180 5.27 13.19 -10.40
N PHE A 181 4.86 14.40 -10.64
CA PHE A 181 5.38 15.59 -9.96
C PHE A 181 4.23 16.54 -9.68
N GLY A 182 4.11 17.02 -8.46
CA GLY A 182 3.00 17.89 -8.04
C GLY A 182 3.38 18.72 -6.81
N LEU A 183 2.36 19.22 -6.14
CA LEU A 183 2.50 20.13 -5.00
C LEU A 183 3.10 19.47 -3.75
N VAL A 184 3.31 20.27 -2.73
CA VAL A 184 3.73 19.83 -1.40
C VAL A 184 2.54 19.20 -0.67
N GLY A 185 2.71 17.99 -0.17
CA GLY A 185 1.64 17.19 0.43
C GLY A 185 1.58 17.19 1.96
N LYS A 186 2.05 18.24 2.64
CA LYS A 186 2.11 18.28 4.12
C LYS A 186 0.76 18.11 4.80
N THR A 187 -0.31 18.57 4.18
CA THR A 187 -1.67 18.54 4.74
C THR A 187 -2.61 17.62 3.96
N ILE A 188 -2.04 16.72 3.11
CA ILE A 188 -2.84 15.79 2.32
C ILE A 188 -3.78 14.95 3.20
N HIS A 189 -5.06 14.93 2.86
CA HIS A 189 -6.15 14.27 3.61
C HIS A 189 -6.36 14.79 5.06
N ALA A 190 -5.75 15.92 5.42
CA ALA A 190 -6.00 16.55 6.70
C ALA A 190 -7.22 17.49 6.64
N THR A 191 -7.77 17.82 7.82
CA THR A 191 -8.72 18.93 7.93
C THR A 191 -8.00 20.21 7.50
N ASP A 192 -8.67 21.09 6.73
CA ASP A 192 -8.11 22.32 6.19
C ASP A 192 -6.89 22.08 5.26
N GLU A 193 -6.96 21.03 4.42
CA GLU A 193 -5.95 20.76 3.40
C GLU A 193 -5.67 22.00 2.57
N ASN A 194 -4.39 22.36 2.45
CA ASN A 194 -3.97 23.60 1.80
C ASN A 194 -2.60 23.45 1.13
N VAL A 195 -2.28 24.43 0.26
CA VAL A 195 -0.99 24.58 -0.40
C VAL A 195 -0.61 26.07 -0.44
N GLU A 196 0.69 26.36 -0.55
CA GLU A 196 1.19 27.70 -0.80
C GLU A 196 0.82 28.16 -2.22
N VAL A 197 0.24 29.35 -2.35
CA VAL A 197 -0.14 29.90 -3.67
C VAL A 197 1.09 30.06 -4.58
N ALA A 198 2.22 30.47 -4.04
CA ALA A 198 3.47 30.60 -4.79
C ALA A 198 3.97 29.27 -5.36
N ASP A 199 3.63 28.13 -4.76
CA ASP A 199 3.96 26.79 -5.30
C ASP A 199 3.07 26.44 -6.50
N LEU A 200 1.84 26.96 -6.59
CA LEU A 200 0.97 26.78 -7.76
C LEU A 200 1.56 27.48 -9.00
N ASP A 201 1.96 28.73 -8.84
CA ASP A 201 2.57 29.50 -9.94
C ASP A 201 3.87 28.84 -10.41
N LYS A 202 4.72 28.47 -9.46
CA LYS A 202 6.00 27.81 -9.77
C LYS A 202 5.82 26.42 -10.41
N LEU A 203 4.80 25.66 -10.00
CA LEU A 203 4.48 24.38 -10.62
C LEU A 203 4.04 24.56 -12.08
N ALA A 204 3.26 25.61 -12.38
CA ALA A 204 2.87 25.94 -13.74
C ALA A 204 4.10 26.29 -14.60
N ASP A 205 5.06 27.06 -14.07
CA ASP A 205 6.32 27.38 -14.76
C ASP A 205 7.16 26.13 -15.02
N ILE A 206 7.21 25.20 -14.07
CA ILE A 206 7.92 23.91 -14.25
C ILE A 206 7.28 23.10 -15.38
N TYR A 207 5.95 23.00 -15.40
CA TYR A 207 5.27 22.29 -16.49
C TYR A 207 5.46 22.96 -17.85
N GLY A 208 5.43 24.28 -17.90
CA GLY A 208 5.77 25.05 -19.11
C GLY A 208 7.17 24.71 -19.62
N GLU A 209 8.17 24.73 -18.75
CA GLU A 209 9.55 24.37 -19.08
C GLU A 209 9.68 22.91 -19.57
N ILE A 210 8.95 21.96 -18.95
CA ILE A 210 8.94 20.56 -19.42
C ILE A 210 8.37 20.45 -20.82
N LEU A 211 7.26 21.15 -21.13
CA LEU A 211 6.63 21.14 -22.45
C LEU A 211 7.54 21.78 -23.52
N GLU A 212 8.17 22.91 -23.21
CA GLU A 212 9.12 23.55 -24.10
C GLU A 212 10.31 22.66 -24.45
N ARG A 213 10.88 21.95 -23.45
CA ARG A 213 11.98 21.03 -23.67
C ARG A 213 11.58 19.75 -24.42
N TYR A 214 10.34 19.33 -24.28
CA TYR A 214 9.86 18.10 -24.91
C TYR A 214 9.48 18.30 -26.38
N PHE A 215 8.89 19.45 -26.72
CA PHE A 215 8.36 19.73 -28.05
C PHE A 215 9.21 20.76 -28.86
N GLY A 216 10.07 21.52 -28.21
CA GLY A 216 10.97 22.51 -28.84
C GLY A 216 12.27 21.87 -29.25
#